data_f30664709aa14614c49ac2953382180f
#
_entry.id   f30664709aa14614c49ac2953382180f
#
_cell.length_a   1.000
_cell.length_b   1.000
_cell.length_c   1.000
_cell.angle_alpha   90.00
_cell.angle_beta   90.00
_cell.angle_gamma   90.00
#
_symmetry.space_group_name_H-M   'P 1'
#
loop_
_entity.id
_entity.type
_entity.pdbx_description
1 polymer ?
#
loop_
_entity_poly.entity_id
_entity_poly.type
_entity_poly.pdbx_seq_one_letter_code
_entity_poly.pdbx_strand_id
1 'polypeptide(L)' 'EGRQEGRQEGRQEGERLVILKLLKKRLGELSPETTQLIQSLSVNQLENLSEALLDFSSMADLLNWLQFN' A
#
# COMPACT_ATOMS: atom_id res chain seq x y z
N GLU A 1 -24.79 -12.25 -0.21
CA GLU A 1 -24.29 -11.44 -1.33
C GLU A 1 -23.76 -10.11 -0.83
N GLY A 2 -24.53 -9.36 -0.01
CA GLY A 2 -24.02 -8.15 0.64
C GLY A 2 -22.82 -8.41 1.53
N ARG A 3 -22.71 -9.62 2.06
CA ARG A 3 -21.57 -9.98 2.90
C ARG A 3 -20.27 -10.02 2.14
N GLN A 4 -20.31 -10.41 0.86
CA GLN A 4 -19.11 -10.47 0.06
C GLN A 4 -18.56 -9.07 -0.22
N GLU A 5 -19.45 -8.13 -0.51
CA GLU A 5 -19.05 -6.74 -0.73
C GLU A 5 -18.44 -6.13 0.53
N GLY A 6 -19.07 -6.35 1.67
CA GLY A 6 -18.55 -5.88 2.94
C GLY A 6 -17.19 -6.47 3.27
N ARG A 7 -17.01 -7.76 2.96
CA ARG A 7 -15.71 -8.41 3.18
C ARG A 7 -14.61 -7.84 2.29
N GLN A 8 -14.96 -7.51 1.05
CA GLN A 8 -13.98 -6.94 0.14
C GLN A 8 -13.53 -5.57 0.59
N GLU A 9 -14.44 -4.73 1.05
CA GLU A 9 -14.10 -3.42 1.57
C GLU A 9 -13.24 -3.53 2.83
N GLY A 10 -13.63 -4.38 3.76
CA GLY A 10 -12.85 -4.60 4.97
C GLY A 10 -11.47 -5.15 4.68
N ARG A 11 -11.38 -6.06 3.70
CA ARG A 11 -10.11 -6.64 3.28
C ARG A 11 -9.20 -5.58 2.65
N GLN A 12 -9.78 -4.69 1.86
CA GLN A 12 -9.04 -3.62 1.21
C GLN A 12 -8.43 -2.67 2.25
N GLU A 13 -9.20 -2.28 3.24
CA GLU A 13 -8.72 -1.43 4.31
C GLU A 13 -7.65 -2.15 5.14
N GLY A 14 -7.84 -3.43 5.41
CA GLY A 14 -6.86 -4.24 6.11
C GLY A 14 -5.55 -4.33 5.36
N GLU A 15 -5.61 -4.52 4.05
CA GLU A 15 -4.42 -4.57 3.22
C GLU A 15 -3.67 -3.24 3.24
N ARG A 16 -4.39 -2.13 3.15
CA ARG A 16 -3.77 -0.80 3.23
C ARG A 16 -3.03 -0.61 4.54
N LEU A 17 -3.66 -0.97 5.64
CA LEU A 17 -3.04 -0.82 6.96
C LEU A 17 -1.79 -1.67 7.09
N VAL A 18 -1.86 -2.91 6.63
CA VAL A 18 -0.71 -3.82 6.69
C VAL A 18 0.43 -3.28 5.82
N ILE A 19 0.12 -2.84 4.61
CA ILE A 19 1.13 -2.31 3.70
C ILE A 19 1.79 -1.06 4.30
N LEU A 20 0.99 -0.16 4.87
CA LEU A 20 1.53 1.04 5.51
C LEU A 20 2.45 0.69 6.68
N LYS A 21 2.06 -0.28 7.49
CA LYS A 21 2.89 -0.75 8.59
C LYS A 21 4.20 -1.34 8.12
N LEU A 22 4.13 -2.18 7.08
CA LEU A 22 5.33 -2.82 6.53
C LEU A 22 6.28 -1.78 5.92
N LEU A 23 5.73 -0.80 5.21
CA LEU A 23 6.54 0.26 4.63
C LEU A 23 7.21 1.10 5.71
N LYS A 24 6.46 1.46 6.76
CA LYS A 24 7.02 2.20 7.89
C LYS A 24 8.15 1.43 8.55
N LYS A 25 7.96 0.14 8.73
CA LYS A 25 8.95 -0.69 9.39
C LYS A 25 10.19 -0.88 8.55
N ARG A 26 10.02 -0.95 7.24
CA ARG A 26 11.10 -1.22 6.32
C ARG A 26 11.85 0.04 5.89
N LEU A 27 11.12 1.12 5.64
CA LEU A 27 11.68 2.33 5.07
C LEU A 27 11.70 3.52 6.03
N GLY A 28 10.98 3.43 7.14
CA GLY A 28 10.83 4.53 8.09
C GLY A 28 9.52 5.27 7.88
N GLU A 29 9.40 6.44 8.50
CA GLU A 29 8.16 7.20 8.44
C GLU A 29 7.84 7.66 7.03
N LEU A 30 6.56 7.50 6.67
CA LEU A 30 6.04 7.94 5.38
C LEU A 30 5.53 9.37 5.52
N SER A 31 5.78 10.19 4.50
CA SER A 31 5.22 11.54 4.48
C SER A 31 3.70 11.47 4.33
N PRO A 32 2.97 12.52 4.76
CA PRO A 32 1.51 12.54 4.56
C PRO A 32 1.12 12.39 3.10
N GLU A 33 1.88 12.98 2.19
CA GLU A 33 1.62 12.88 0.75
C GLU A 33 1.75 11.44 0.27
N THR A 34 2.81 10.76 0.67
CA THR A 34 3.03 9.37 0.30
C THR A 34 1.94 8.48 0.86
N THR A 35 1.55 8.71 2.12
CA THR A 35 0.46 7.97 2.74
C THR A 35 -0.84 8.13 1.96
N GLN A 36 -1.16 9.36 1.55
CA GLN A 36 -2.37 9.62 0.77
C GLN A 36 -2.33 8.91 -0.57
N LEU A 37 -1.19 8.91 -1.24
CA LEU A 37 -1.04 8.21 -2.51
C LEU A 37 -1.33 6.71 -2.35
N ILE A 38 -0.80 6.12 -1.30
CA ILE A 38 -1.01 4.69 -1.03
C ILE A 38 -2.48 4.43 -0.73
N GLN A 39 -3.12 5.30 0.05
CA GLN A 39 -4.53 5.15 0.40
C GLN A 39 -5.45 5.27 -0.81
N SER A 40 -5.01 5.94 -1.87
CA SER A 40 -5.81 6.11 -3.08
C SER A 40 -5.63 4.97 -4.08
N LEU A 41 -4.74 4.03 -3.82
CA LEU A 41 -4.49 2.92 -4.72
C LEU A 41 -5.66 1.93 -4.75
N SER A 42 -5.86 1.33 -5.92
CA SER A 42 -6.86 0.28 -6.08
C SER A 42 -6.38 -1.03 -5.44
N VAL A 43 -7.29 -2.01 -5.31
CA VAL A 43 -6.94 -3.32 -4.76
C VAL A 43 -5.79 -3.96 -5.55
N ASN A 44 -5.88 -3.91 -6.89
CA ASN A 44 -4.84 -4.48 -7.74
C ASN A 44 -3.50 -3.79 -7.51
N GLN A 45 -3.51 -2.48 -7.40
CA GLN A 45 -2.29 -1.71 -7.14
C GLN A 45 -1.72 -2.02 -5.76
N LEU A 46 -2.59 -2.19 -4.76
CA LEU A 46 -2.15 -2.55 -3.41
C LEU A 46 -1.50 -3.93 -3.39
N GLU A 47 -2.06 -4.88 -4.14
CA GLU A 47 -1.47 -6.21 -4.25
C GLU A 47 -0.09 -6.14 -4.90
N ASN A 48 0.03 -5.36 -5.97
CA ASN A 48 1.31 -5.17 -6.63
C ASN A 48 2.32 -4.51 -5.69
N LEU A 49 1.87 -3.53 -4.91
CA LEU A 49 2.73 -2.86 -3.94
C LEU A 49 3.19 -3.82 -2.84
N SER A 50 2.31 -4.70 -2.39
CA SER A 50 2.67 -5.66 -1.35
C SER A 50 3.79 -6.60 -1.80
N GLU A 51 3.83 -6.91 -3.08
CA GLU A 51 4.93 -7.70 -3.64
C GLU A 51 6.18 -6.85 -3.86
N ALA A 52 5.98 -5.65 -4.41
CA ALA A 52 7.10 -4.76 -4.74
C ALA A 52 7.85 -4.31 -3.49
N LEU A 53 7.15 -4.11 -2.38
CA LEU A 53 7.79 -3.63 -1.15
C LEU A 53 8.87 -4.57 -0.63
N LEU A 54 8.79 -5.83 -0.99
CA LEU A 54 9.80 -6.82 -0.59
C LEU A 54 11.16 -6.51 -1.23
N ASP A 55 11.14 -5.84 -2.36
CA ASP A 55 12.36 -5.47 -3.10
C ASP A 55 12.82 -4.05 -2.78
N PHE A 56 12.02 -3.28 -2.04
CA PHE A 56 12.40 -1.91 -1.70
C PHE A 56 13.50 -1.93 -0.65
N SER A 57 14.56 -1.16 -0.89
CA SER A 57 15.63 -0.97 0.07
C SER A 57 15.68 0.46 0.61
N SER A 58 14.98 1.40 -0.03
CA SER A 58 14.95 2.79 0.40
C SER A 58 13.62 3.43 0.02
N MET A 59 13.38 4.62 0.61
CA MET A 59 12.17 5.39 0.30
C MET A 59 12.12 5.76 -1.18
N ALA A 60 13.28 5.97 -1.81
CA ALA A 60 13.35 6.29 -3.23
C ALA A 60 12.73 5.19 -4.09
N ASP A 61 12.91 3.94 -3.71
CA ASP A 61 12.32 2.83 -4.44
C ASP A 61 10.79 2.89 -4.41
N LEU A 62 10.23 3.21 -3.25
CA LEU A 62 8.78 3.37 -3.11
C LEU A 62 8.27 4.53 -3.95
N LEU A 63 8.94 5.67 -3.89
CA LEU A 63 8.53 6.86 -4.64
C LEU A 63 8.59 6.61 -6.14
N ASN A 64 9.62 5.93 -6.61
CA ASN A 64 9.73 5.54 -8.01
C ASN A 64 8.57 4.63 -8.42
N TRP A 65 8.27 3.66 -7.59
CA TRP A 65 7.16 2.75 -7.87
C TRP A 65 5.83 3.50 -7.99
N LEU A 66 5.60 4.44 -7.07
CA LEU A 66 4.36 5.23 -7.07
C LEU A 66 4.25 6.12 -8.30
N GLN A 67 5.37 6.64 -8.81
CA GLN A 67 5.38 7.48 -10.01
C GLN A 67 4.99 6.69 -11.26
N PHE A 68 5.41 5.44 -11.35
CA PHE A 68 5.20 4.63 -12.54
C PHE A 68 3.97 3.71 -12.45
N ASN A 69 3.26 3.79 -11.37
CA ASN A 69 2.01 3.06 -11.16
C ASN A 69 0.89 4.00 -10.78
#